data_1f8b5810145ea17477cd374ca2f75e79
#
_entry.id   1f8b5810145ea17477cd374ca2f75e79
#
_cell.length_a   1.000
_cell.length_b   1.000
_cell.length_c   1.000
_cell.angle_alpha   90.00
_cell.angle_beta   90.00
_cell.angle_gamma   90.00
#
_symmetry.space_group_name_H-M   'P 1'
#
loop_
_entity.id
_entity.type
_entity.pdbx_description
1 polymer ?
#
loop_
_entity_poly.entity_id
_entity_poly.type
_entity_poly.pdbx_seq_one_letter_code
_entity_poly.pdbx_strand_id
1 'polypeptide(L)'
;RTYQEERQTNLDVFVDKLDSEVPTSKSKTPFILSSSNISIKESAFKLVDDNKQESNILNFSNLIINAQDFLILGPKVNATITAFSFYDTRGVTIKNLVTDFSYSRSAMVFNDLSITTNASQIKGALTFQYEREDLQYFEDKVRIVASFDNSVIALNELNTFYNEFGVDQGARVNVNLSGTLNDLKATQLNLKTSNKTIIDGDVVFKNLFNKSKNTFEMLGSFNSIASNYKDLTSL
;
A
#
# COMPACT_ATOMS: atom_id res chain seq x y z
N ARG A 1 -15.35 -10.92 3.04
CA ARG A 1 -15.62 -12.17 3.73
C ARG A 1 -15.06 -13.30 2.90
N THR A 2 -14.22 -14.18 3.47
CA THR A 2 -13.73 -15.39 2.82
C THR A 2 -14.69 -16.54 3.15
N TYR A 3 -15.00 -17.38 2.18
CA TYR A 3 -15.83 -18.56 2.36
C TYR A 3 -14.95 -19.76 2.70
N GLN A 4 -15.38 -20.59 3.66
CA GLN A 4 -14.58 -21.69 4.24
C GLN A 4 -14.08 -22.72 3.23
N GLU A 5 -14.76 -22.91 2.10
CA GLU A 5 -14.42 -23.97 1.14
C GLU A 5 -13.60 -23.48 -0.07
N GLU A 6 -13.61 -22.18 -0.40
CA GLU A 6 -13.06 -21.70 -1.67
C GLU A 6 -11.95 -20.68 -1.54
N ARG A 7 -11.57 -20.24 -0.34
CA ARG A 7 -10.56 -19.20 -0.06
C ARG A 7 -10.74 -17.91 -0.88
N GLN A 8 -11.94 -17.66 -1.39
CA GLN A 8 -12.31 -16.49 -2.15
C GLN A 8 -13.06 -15.49 -1.27
N THR A 9 -12.86 -14.21 -1.49
CA THR A 9 -13.67 -13.18 -0.87
C THR A 9 -15.00 -13.03 -1.62
N ASN A 10 -16.03 -12.47 -0.96
CA ASN A 10 -17.26 -12.09 -1.64
C ASN A 10 -17.03 -11.05 -2.74
N LEU A 11 -15.95 -10.26 -2.63
CA LEU A 11 -15.51 -9.34 -3.67
C LEU A 11 -14.96 -10.10 -4.88
N ASP A 12 -14.15 -11.16 -4.67
CA ASP A 12 -13.64 -12.00 -5.76
C ASP A 12 -14.78 -12.65 -6.53
N VAL A 13 -15.77 -13.23 -5.83
CA VAL A 13 -16.97 -13.80 -6.44
C VAL A 13 -17.74 -12.77 -7.26
N PHE A 14 -17.82 -11.53 -6.78
CA PHE A 14 -18.48 -10.46 -7.52
C PHE A 14 -17.69 -10.06 -8.77
N VAL A 15 -16.37 -9.89 -8.64
CA VAL A 15 -15.49 -9.55 -9.76
C VAL A 15 -15.49 -10.65 -10.82
N ASP A 16 -15.46 -11.93 -10.41
CA ASP A 16 -15.55 -13.07 -11.35
C ASP A 16 -16.84 -13.09 -12.15
N LYS A 17 -17.96 -12.67 -11.55
CA LYS A 17 -19.23 -12.53 -12.27
C LYS A 17 -19.21 -11.39 -13.30
N LEU A 18 -18.48 -10.31 -13.03
CA LEU A 18 -18.29 -9.21 -13.99
C LEU A 18 -17.29 -9.58 -15.09
N ASP A 19 -16.37 -10.47 -14.78
CA ASP A 19 -15.24 -10.87 -15.61
C ASP A 19 -15.48 -12.22 -16.31
N SER A 20 -16.72 -12.67 -16.41
CA SER A 20 -17.02 -13.95 -17.04
C SER A 20 -16.55 -13.97 -18.50
N GLU A 21 -15.30 -14.42 -18.68
CA GLU A 21 -14.73 -14.82 -19.98
C GLU A 21 -15.32 -16.13 -20.50
N VAL A 22 -16.24 -16.75 -19.77
CA VAL A 22 -16.97 -17.89 -20.31
C VAL A 22 -17.89 -17.35 -21.39
N PRO A 23 -17.59 -17.60 -22.67
CA PRO A 23 -18.50 -17.21 -23.73
C PRO A 23 -19.72 -18.15 -23.65
N THR A 24 -20.64 -17.85 -22.76
CA THR A 24 -22.00 -18.32 -22.93
C THR A 24 -22.52 -17.58 -24.15
N SER A 25 -22.23 -18.18 -25.31
CA SER A 25 -22.80 -17.91 -26.61
C SER A 25 -23.46 -16.52 -26.75
N LYS A 26 -22.83 -15.63 -27.51
CA LYS A 26 -23.43 -14.51 -28.24
C LYS A 26 -23.10 -13.06 -27.87
N SER A 27 -22.35 -12.71 -26.82
CA SER A 27 -21.92 -11.31 -26.70
C SER A 27 -20.45 -11.19 -26.38
N LYS A 28 -19.65 -10.65 -27.35
CA LYS A 28 -18.22 -10.31 -27.17
C LYS A 28 -18.02 -8.91 -26.55
N THR A 29 -19.06 -8.30 -26.02
CA THR A 29 -18.97 -6.95 -25.45
C THR A 29 -18.59 -7.03 -23.97
N PRO A 30 -17.47 -6.42 -23.55
CA PRO A 30 -17.09 -6.36 -22.14
C PRO A 30 -18.15 -5.59 -21.33
N PHE A 31 -18.25 -5.91 -20.05
CA PHE A 31 -19.04 -5.10 -19.13
C PHE A 31 -18.45 -3.68 -19.04
N ILE A 32 -19.29 -2.67 -19.15
CA ILE A 32 -18.90 -1.26 -19.04
C ILE A 32 -19.78 -0.59 -18.00
N LEU A 33 -19.14 0.06 -17.03
CA LEU A 33 -19.78 0.95 -16.07
C LEU A 33 -18.94 2.21 -15.95
N SER A 34 -19.54 3.37 -16.15
CA SER A 34 -18.85 4.65 -16.01
C SER A 34 -19.65 5.63 -15.17
N SER A 35 -18.93 6.50 -14.46
CA SER A 35 -19.51 7.60 -13.72
C SER A 35 -18.54 8.78 -13.72
N SER A 36 -19.03 9.99 -13.99
CA SER A 36 -18.20 11.19 -13.89
C SER A 36 -17.80 11.51 -12.45
N ASN A 37 -18.63 11.13 -11.47
CA ASN A 37 -18.36 11.37 -10.06
C ASN A 37 -18.91 10.21 -9.20
N ILE A 38 -18.11 9.78 -8.24
CA ILE A 38 -18.50 8.86 -7.17
C ILE A 38 -18.20 9.53 -5.84
N SER A 39 -19.16 9.48 -4.91
CA SER A 39 -18.96 9.94 -3.54
C SER A 39 -19.50 8.91 -2.57
N ILE A 40 -18.64 8.38 -1.71
CA ILE A 40 -18.97 7.47 -0.62
C ILE A 40 -18.61 8.20 0.67
N LYS A 41 -19.54 8.27 1.62
CA LYS A 41 -19.37 8.98 2.89
C LYS A 41 -19.79 8.08 4.04
N GLU A 42 -19.17 8.31 5.21
CA GLU A 42 -19.54 7.67 6.48
C GLU A 42 -19.66 6.15 6.38
N SER A 43 -18.76 5.54 5.62
CA SER A 43 -18.78 4.13 5.33
C SER A 43 -17.75 3.35 6.17
N ALA A 44 -17.83 2.04 6.13
CA ALA A 44 -16.83 1.16 6.71
C ALA A 44 -16.49 0.04 5.72
N PHE A 45 -15.24 -0.37 5.73
CA PHE A 45 -14.76 -1.54 4.99
C PHE A 45 -14.17 -2.55 5.97
N LYS A 46 -14.60 -3.80 5.86
CA LYS A 46 -14.04 -4.89 6.66
C LYS A 46 -13.64 -6.04 5.76
N LEU A 47 -12.41 -6.49 5.91
CA LEU A 47 -11.96 -7.76 5.36
C LEU A 47 -11.89 -8.77 6.50
N VAL A 48 -12.67 -9.82 6.39
CA VAL A 48 -12.84 -10.86 7.42
C VAL A 48 -12.43 -12.20 6.82
N ASP A 49 -11.57 -12.94 7.51
CA ASP A 49 -11.21 -14.31 7.18
C ASP A 49 -11.86 -15.25 8.21
N ASP A 50 -12.98 -15.85 7.84
CA ASP A 50 -13.74 -16.77 8.71
C ASP A 50 -12.98 -18.08 9.00
N ASN A 51 -11.84 -18.33 8.34
CA ASN A 51 -11.00 -19.51 8.57
C ASN A 51 -9.97 -19.29 9.70
N LYS A 52 -9.83 -18.07 10.21
CA LYS A 52 -8.88 -17.71 11.27
C LYS A 52 -9.58 -17.40 12.58
N GLN A 53 -8.92 -17.70 13.72
CA GLN A 53 -9.44 -17.33 15.05
C GLN A 53 -9.52 -15.80 15.21
N GLU A 54 -8.55 -15.07 14.69
CA GLU A 54 -8.61 -13.60 14.54
C GLU A 54 -9.12 -13.28 13.14
N SER A 55 -10.42 -13.14 13.01
CA SER A 55 -11.09 -13.06 11.70
C SER A 55 -10.96 -11.71 11.01
N ASN A 56 -10.65 -10.61 11.71
CA ASN A 56 -10.55 -9.27 11.12
C ASN A 56 -9.13 -9.02 10.58
N ILE A 57 -8.96 -9.06 9.27
CA ILE A 57 -7.69 -8.74 8.60
C ILE A 57 -7.54 -7.24 8.44
N LEU A 58 -8.60 -6.56 7.96
CA LEU A 58 -8.66 -5.11 7.79
C LEU A 58 -9.99 -4.58 8.35
N ASN A 59 -9.96 -3.44 9.01
CA ASN A 59 -11.15 -2.80 9.52
C ASN A 59 -10.99 -1.27 9.43
N PHE A 60 -11.53 -0.72 8.34
CA PHE A 60 -11.52 0.71 8.07
C PHE A 60 -12.86 1.32 8.46
N SER A 61 -12.82 2.34 9.29
CA SER A 61 -13.97 3.14 9.70
C SER A 61 -13.84 4.59 9.22
N ASN A 62 -14.93 5.31 9.23
CA ASN A 62 -15.01 6.69 8.73
C ASN A 62 -14.48 6.82 7.30
N LEU A 63 -14.78 5.82 6.47
CA LEU A 63 -14.32 5.75 5.11
C LEU A 63 -15.03 6.80 4.25
N ILE A 64 -14.25 7.64 3.60
CA ILE A 64 -14.70 8.62 2.61
C ILE A 64 -13.96 8.33 1.31
N ILE A 65 -14.68 8.25 0.20
CA ILE A 65 -14.10 8.13 -1.14
C ILE A 65 -14.79 9.14 -2.06
N ASN A 66 -14.01 10.01 -2.67
CA ASN A 66 -14.46 10.82 -3.80
C ASN A 66 -13.58 10.48 -5.01
N ALA A 67 -14.21 10.12 -6.12
CA ALA A 67 -13.53 9.79 -7.35
C ALA A 67 -14.22 10.43 -8.53
N GLN A 68 -13.44 10.75 -9.56
CA GLN A 68 -13.89 11.27 -10.86
C GLN A 68 -13.46 10.30 -11.96
N ASP A 69 -14.09 10.43 -13.12
CA ASP A 69 -13.76 9.68 -14.33
C ASP A 69 -13.68 8.16 -14.08
N PHE A 70 -14.58 7.68 -13.22
CA PHE A 70 -14.64 6.26 -12.88
C PHE A 70 -15.09 5.43 -14.08
N LEU A 71 -14.31 4.40 -14.41
CA LEU A 71 -14.59 3.50 -15.52
C LEU A 71 -14.23 2.06 -15.11
N ILE A 72 -15.22 1.16 -15.23
CA ILE A 72 -14.99 -0.27 -15.30
C ILE A 72 -15.15 -0.69 -16.76
N LEU A 73 -14.15 -1.37 -17.30
CA LEU A 73 -14.15 -1.97 -18.64
C LEU A 73 -13.65 -3.40 -18.54
N GLY A 74 -14.57 -4.36 -18.51
CA GLY A 74 -14.26 -5.76 -18.21
C GLY A 74 -13.54 -5.86 -16.86
N PRO A 75 -12.34 -6.47 -16.80
CA PRO A 75 -11.57 -6.62 -15.55
C PRO A 75 -10.78 -5.36 -15.13
N LYS A 76 -10.85 -4.28 -15.90
CA LYS A 76 -10.06 -3.07 -15.64
C LYS A 76 -10.90 -2.03 -14.94
N VAL A 77 -10.31 -1.33 -13.98
CA VAL A 77 -10.90 -0.18 -13.30
C VAL A 77 -9.95 1.00 -13.41
N ASN A 78 -10.45 2.18 -13.75
CA ASN A 78 -9.71 3.42 -13.71
C ASN A 78 -10.53 4.47 -12.96
N ALA A 79 -9.86 5.34 -12.23
CA ALA A 79 -10.49 6.47 -11.56
C ALA A 79 -9.43 7.51 -11.16
N THR A 80 -9.78 8.78 -11.20
CA THR A 80 -9.04 9.83 -10.49
C THR A 80 -9.61 9.95 -9.08
N ILE A 81 -8.87 9.48 -8.08
CA ILE A 81 -9.25 9.59 -6.67
C ILE A 81 -8.87 10.98 -6.18
N THR A 82 -9.86 11.80 -5.87
CA THR A 82 -9.67 13.18 -5.41
C THR A 82 -9.69 13.31 -3.89
N ALA A 83 -10.25 12.33 -3.19
CA ALA A 83 -10.14 12.18 -1.75
C ALA A 83 -10.41 10.72 -1.35
N PHE A 84 -9.54 10.17 -0.54
CA PHE A 84 -9.74 8.89 0.11
C PHE A 84 -9.19 8.99 1.54
N SER A 85 -10.06 8.76 2.52
CA SER A 85 -9.68 8.83 3.92
C SER A 85 -10.32 7.73 4.74
N PHE A 86 -9.63 7.27 5.77
CA PHE A 86 -10.14 6.27 6.71
C PHE A 86 -9.31 6.23 7.98
N TYR A 87 -9.87 5.60 9.00
CA TYR A 87 -9.20 5.18 10.21
C TYR A 87 -9.14 3.65 10.25
N ASP A 88 -7.94 3.09 10.41
CA ASP A 88 -7.72 1.66 10.62
C ASP A 88 -7.61 1.38 12.13
N THR A 89 -8.30 0.36 12.62
CA THR A 89 -8.28 -0.03 14.04
C THR A 89 -6.89 -0.40 14.57
N ARG A 90 -5.92 -0.68 13.68
CA ARG A 90 -4.51 -0.89 14.04
C ARG A 90 -3.75 0.41 14.35
N GLY A 91 -4.41 1.57 14.25
CA GLY A 91 -3.83 2.88 14.58
C GLY A 91 -3.36 3.70 13.38
N VAL A 92 -3.49 3.19 12.15
CA VAL A 92 -3.16 3.95 10.94
C VAL A 92 -4.33 4.86 10.57
N THR A 93 -4.04 6.14 10.37
CA THR A 93 -5.02 7.12 9.89
C THR A 93 -4.57 7.71 8.57
N ILE A 94 -5.32 7.49 7.50
CA ILE A 94 -5.16 8.22 6.25
C ILE A 94 -6.15 9.39 6.26
N LYS A 95 -5.61 10.61 6.36
CA LYS A 95 -6.42 11.84 6.31
C LYS A 95 -6.85 12.17 4.90
N ASN A 96 -5.97 11.94 3.95
CA ASN A 96 -6.26 12.12 2.53
C ASN A 96 -5.30 11.30 1.67
N LEU A 97 -5.83 10.70 0.63
CA LEU A 97 -5.07 10.10 -0.46
C LEU A 97 -5.66 10.60 -1.78
N VAL A 98 -4.80 11.09 -2.65
CA VAL A 98 -5.13 11.53 -4.01
C VAL A 98 -4.24 10.75 -4.97
N THR A 99 -4.80 10.28 -6.09
CA THR A 99 -4.02 9.54 -7.09
C THR A 99 -4.83 9.32 -8.36
N ASP A 100 -4.16 9.18 -9.50
CA ASP A 100 -4.73 8.53 -10.68
C ASP A 100 -4.56 7.01 -10.52
N PHE A 101 -5.67 6.35 -10.29
CA PHE A 101 -5.73 4.91 -9.96
C PHE A 101 -6.10 4.07 -11.17
N SER A 102 -5.40 2.97 -11.36
CA SER A 102 -5.82 1.92 -12.27
C SER A 102 -5.62 0.53 -11.65
N TYR A 103 -6.57 -0.35 -11.94
CA TYR A 103 -6.55 -1.76 -11.56
C TYR A 103 -6.69 -2.64 -12.79
N SER A 104 -5.93 -3.73 -12.79
CA SER A 104 -6.07 -4.84 -13.74
C SER A 104 -5.85 -6.18 -13.02
N ARG A 105 -5.98 -7.30 -13.73
CA ARG A 105 -5.70 -8.64 -13.17
C ARG A 105 -4.26 -8.82 -12.70
N SER A 106 -3.33 -8.02 -13.22
CA SER A 106 -1.88 -8.17 -12.97
C SER A 106 -1.23 -6.97 -12.32
N ALA A 107 -1.97 -5.87 -12.12
CA ALA A 107 -1.40 -4.68 -11.48
C ALA A 107 -2.45 -3.77 -10.85
N MET A 108 -2.07 -3.11 -9.76
CA MET A 108 -2.67 -1.88 -9.24
C MET A 108 -1.64 -0.77 -9.36
N VAL A 109 -2.03 0.35 -9.98
CA VAL A 109 -1.14 1.49 -10.24
C VAL A 109 -1.74 2.74 -9.60
N PHE A 110 -0.89 3.48 -8.90
CA PHE A 110 -1.19 4.74 -8.24
C PHE A 110 -0.19 5.79 -8.77
N ASN A 111 -0.60 6.53 -9.79
CA ASN A 111 0.19 7.64 -10.32
C ASN A 111 -0.16 8.94 -9.61
N ASP A 112 0.77 9.88 -9.59
CA ASP A 112 0.60 11.17 -8.92
C ASP A 112 0.08 11.02 -7.48
N LEU A 113 0.59 10.00 -6.80
CA LEU A 113 0.17 9.61 -5.46
C LEU A 113 0.58 10.68 -4.44
N SER A 114 -0.40 11.12 -3.65
CA SER A 114 -0.18 11.96 -2.48
C SER A 114 -0.97 11.41 -1.31
N ILE A 115 -0.28 10.97 -0.26
CA ILE A 115 -0.86 10.45 0.97
C ILE A 115 -0.53 11.40 2.11
N THR A 116 -1.54 11.79 2.88
CA THR A 116 -1.39 12.55 4.13
C THR A 116 -1.96 11.72 5.28
N THR A 117 -1.14 11.49 6.29
CA THR A 117 -1.51 10.83 7.54
C THR A 117 -1.66 11.87 8.66
N ASN A 118 -1.53 11.48 9.93
CA ASN A 118 -1.50 12.42 11.04
C ASN A 118 -0.26 13.31 11.02
N ALA A 119 0.91 12.76 10.66
CA ALA A 119 2.19 13.45 10.74
C ALA A 119 3.09 13.24 9.52
N SER A 120 2.71 12.35 8.58
CA SER A 120 3.47 12.07 7.36
C SER A 120 2.81 12.63 6.12
N GLN A 121 3.63 12.91 5.10
CA GLN A 121 3.21 13.24 3.76
C GLN A 121 4.07 12.48 2.76
N ILE A 122 3.48 11.58 1.99
CA ILE A 122 4.16 10.72 1.02
C ILE A 122 3.71 11.14 -0.37
N LYS A 123 4.67 11.35 -1.27
CA LYS A 123 4.41 11.75 -2.65
C LYS A 123 5.20 10.91 -3.63
N GLY A 124 4.60 10.57 -4.77
CA GLY A 124 5.29 9.81 -5.81
C GLY A 124 4.37 8.93 -6.63
N ALA A 125 4.83 7.74 -6.94
CA ALA A 125 4.07 6.72 -7.66
C ALA A 125 4.30 5.34 -7.01
N LEU A 126 3.28 4.49 -7.09
CA LEU A 126 3.32 3.14 -6.53
C LEU A 126 2.61 2.18 -7.48
N THR A 127 3.24 1.05 -7.75
CA THR A 127 2.65 -0.05 -8.52
C THR A 127 2.81 -1.36 -7.74
N PHE A 128 1.72 -2.10 -7.61
CA PHE A 128 1.74 -3.51 -7.22
C PHE A 128 1.58 -4.35 -8.49
N GLN A 129 2.50 -5.29 -8.69
CA GLN A 129 2.47 -6.27 -9.79
C GLN A 129 2.26 -7.66 -9.18
N TYR A 130 1.31 -8.42 -9.72
CA TYR A 130 0.91 -9.71 -9.15
C TYR A 130 0.17 -10.57 -10.18
N GLU A 131 0.16 -11.87 -9.97
CA GLU A 131 -0.91 -12.73 -10.45
C GLU A 131 -2.01 -12.72 -9.39
N ARG A 132 -3.27 -12.89 -9.79
CA ARG A 132 -4.42 -12.72 -8.88
C ARG A 132 -4.32 -13.60 -7.61
N GLU A 133 -3.86 -14.84 -7.76
CA GLU A 133 -3.67 -15.76 -6.66
C GLU A 133 -2.56 -15.31 -5.69
N ASP A 134 -1.65 -14.45 -6.13
CA ASP A 134 -0.55 -13.95 -5.30
C ASP A 134 -1.00 -12.97 -4.21
N LEU A 135 -2.17 -12.35 -4.38
CA LEU A 135 -2.70 -11.38 -3.40
C LEU A 135 -2.92 -12.01 -2.00
N GLN A 136 -3.16 -13.31 -1.92
CA GLN A 136 -3.24 -14.03 -0.64
C GLN A 136 -1.86 -14.19 0.06
N TYR A 137 -0.77 -14.03 -0.69
CA TYR A 137 0.62 -14.09 -0.22
C TYR A 137 1.32 -12.75 -0.48
N PHE A 138 0.65 -11.66 -0.14
CA PHE A 138 1.04 -10.30 -0.49
C PHE A 138 2.50 -9.98 -0.16
N GLU A 139 2.96 -10.38 1.02
CA GLU A 139 4.31 -10.07 1.52
C GLU A 139 5.42 -10.74 0.72
N ASP A 140 5.14 -11.92 0.13
CA ASP A 140 6.14 -12.73 -0.55
C ASP A 140 6.03 -12.69 -2.08
N LYS A 141 4.85 -12.43 -2.63
CA LYS A 141 4.61 -12.59 -4.05
C LYS A 141 4.21 -11.31 -4.78
N VAL A 142 3.58 -10.35 -4.11
CA VAL A 142 3.24 -9.08 -4.75
C VAL A 142 4.48 -8.23 -4.88
N ARG A 143 4.85 -7.92 -6.13
CA ARG A 143 6.00 -7.07 -6.42
C ARG A 143 5.59 -5.61 -6.32
N ILE A 144 6.34 -4.87 -5.54
CA ILE A 144 6.25 -3.42 -5.37
C ILE A 144 7.23 -2.74 -6.32
N VAL A 145 6.78 -1.72 -7.02
CA VAL A 145 7.62 -0.76 -7.72
C VAL A 145 7.13 0.62 -7.32
N ALA A 146 7.98 1.41 -6.67
CA ALA A 146 7.59 2.75 -6.22
C ALA A 146 8.73 3.75 -6.39
N SER A 147 8.37 5.00 -6.60
CA SER A 147 9.28 6.14 -6.54
C SER A 147 8.65 7.19 -5.65
N PHE A 148 9.30 7.50 -4.55
CA PHE A 148 8.84 8.52 -3.61
C PHE A 148 9.81 9.67 -3.56
N ASP A 149 9.30 10.89 -3.79
CA ASP A 149 10.08 12.12 -3.84
C ASP A 149 9.57 13.14 -2.82
N ASN A 150 10.49 13.83 -2.16
CA ASN A 150 10.19 14.89 -1.19
C ASN A 150 9.14 14.47 -0.14
N SER A 151 9.12 13.17 0.19
CA SER A 151 8.23 12.62 1.19
C SER A 151 8.73 12.98 2.59
N VAL A 152 7.81 13.27 3.49
CA VAL A 152 8.09 13.50 4.92
C VAL A 152 7.42 12.38 5.69
N ILE A 153 8.20 11.63 6.46
CA ILE A 153 7.73 10.51 7.26
C ILE A 153 7.97 10.82 8.72
N ALA A 154 6.93 10.78 9.53
CA ALA A 154 7.03 10.76 10.96
C ALA A 154 7.37 9.32 11.40
N LEU A 155 8.56 9.12 11.95
CA LEU A 155 9.07 7.77 12.23
C LEU A 155 8.22 7.04 13.27
N ASN A 156 7.59 7.76 14.21
CA ASN A 156 6.67 7.17 15.18
C ASN A 156 5.42 6.55 14.57
N GLU A 157 5.00 6.96 13.37
CA GLU A 157 3.90 6.30 12.65
C GLU A 157 4.29 4.90 12.14
N LEU A 158 5.59 4.65 11.96
CA LEU A 158 6.11 3.33 11.64
C LEU A 158 6.02 2.35 12.82
N ASN A 159 5.82 2.86 14.05
CA ASN A 159 5.67 2.01 15.24
C ASN A 159 4.38 1.17 15.23
N THR A 160 3.47 1.43 14.32
CA THR A 160 2.37 0.50 14.03
C THR A 160 2.89 -0.85 13.51
N PHE A 161 4.07 -0.86 12.90
CA PHE A 161 4.73 -2.03 12.33
C PHE A 161 5.96 -2.46 13.12
N TYR A 162 6.72 -1.51 13.64
CA TYR A 162 7.98 -1.67 14.37
C TYR A 162 7.98 -0.75 15.59
N ASN A 163 8.22 -1.28 16.76
CA ASN A 163 8.16 -0.51 18.02
C ASN A 163 9.54 0.04 18.44
N GLU A 164 10.31 0.57 17.48
CA GLU A 164 11.73 0.92 17.67
C GLU A 164 12.02 2.41 17.42
N PHE A 165 11.01 3.19 16.96
CA PHE A 165 11.25 4.59 16.61
C PHE A 165 10.78 5.55 17.72
N GLY A 166 11.60 6.56 18.00
CA GLY A 166 11.27 7.61 18.97
C GLY A 166 10.09 8.49 18.54
N VAL A 167 9.44 9.11 19.53
CA VAL A 167 8.13 9.80 19.37
C VAL A 167 8.19 11.07 18.52
N ASP A 168 9.29 11.80 18.45
CA ASP A 168 9.36 13.13 17.83
C ASP A 168 10.30 13.18 16.62
N GLN A 169 10.49 12.05 15.94
CA GLN A 169 11.41 11.99 14.81
C GLN A 169 10.66 12.02 13.48
N GLY A 170 11.08 12.91 12.61
CA GLY A 170 10.66 12.96 11.22
C GLY A 170 11.85 12.88 10.28
N ALA A 171 11.65 12.25 9.15
CA ALA A 171 12.62 12.16 8.08
C ALA A 171 12.04 12.65 6.76
N ARG A 172 12.85 13.40 6.00
CA ARG A 172 12.59 13.64 4.59
C ARG A 172 13.24 12.52 3.80
N VAL A 173 12.49 11.93 2.88
CA VAL A 173 12.92 10.74 2.16
C VAL A 173 12.67 10.90 0.66
N ASN A 174 13.70 10.56 -0.13
CA ASN A 174 13.58 10.23 -1.55
C ASN A 174 14.05 8.79 -1.69
N VAL A 175 13.31 7.95 -2.41
CA VAL A 175 13.68 6.54 -2.56
C VAL A 175 12.94 5.89 -3.73
N ASN A 176 13.61 4.98 -4.44
CA ASN A 176 12.99 4.04 -5.36
C ASN A 176 12.93 2.66 -4.70
N LEU A 177 11.75 2.06 -4.67
CA LEU A 177 11.52 0.74 -4.11
C LEU A 177 11.24 -0.27 -5.22
N SER A 178 11.79 -1.47 -5.10
CA SER A 178 11.49 -2.58 -5.99
C SER A 178 11.64 -3.92 -5.28
N GLY A 179 10.75 -4.89 -5.57
CA GLY A 179 10.78 -6.22 -4.95
C GLY A 179 9.47 -6.55 -4.24
N THR A 180 9.46 -7.60 -3.44
CA THR A 180 8.35 -7.93 -2.53
C THR A 180 8.60 -7.33 -1.14
N LEU A 181 7.62 -7.35 -0.25
CA LEU A 181 7.84 -6.85 1.13
C LEU A 181 8.94 -7.64 1.87
N ASN A 182 9.07 -8.94 1.58
CA ASN A 182 10.08 -9.79 2.22
C ASN A 182 11.41 -9.89 1.44
N ASP A 183 11.51 -9.24 0.28
CA ASP A 183 12.75 -9.04 -0.48
C ASP A 183 12.68 -7.68 -1.18
N LEU A 184 12.85 -6.61 -0.39
CA LEU A 184 12.65 -5.24 -0.82
C LEU A 184 13.99 -4.53 -1.02
N LYS A 185 14.16 -3.96 -2.21
CA LYS A 185 15.31 -3.14 -2.55
C LYS A 185 14.91 -1.66 -2.57
N ALA A 186 15.58 -0.87 -1.77
CA ALA A 186 15.51 0.59 -1.76
C ALA A 186 16.78 1.15 -2.43
N THR A 187 16.62 1.83 -3.55
CA THR A 187 17.72 2.45 -4.30
C THR A 187 17.58 3.96 -4.33
N GLN A 188 18.71 4.65 -4.52
CA GLN A 188 18.74 6.11 -4.49
C GLN A 188 18.10 6.67 -3.20
N LEU A 189 18.24 5.92 -2.11
CA LEU A 189 17.76 6.36 -0.82
C LEU A 189 18.51 7.61 -0.38
N ASN A 190 17.79 8.70 -0.20
CA ASN A 190 18.28 9.90 0.44
C ASN A 190 17.35 10.25 1.59
N LEU A 191 17.83 9.98 2.81
CA LEU A 191 17.07 10.20 4.03
C LEU A 191 17.76 11.30 4.85
N LYS A 192 16.98 12.28 5.30
CA LYS A 192 17.46 13.38 6.17
C LYS A 192 16.51 13.59 7.33
N THR A 193 17.00 13.41 8.54
CA THR A 193 16.22 13.71 9.76
C THR A 193 16.31 15.19 10.12
N SER A 194 15.38 15.63 10.98
CA SER A 194 15.40 17.00 11.55
C SER A 194 16.68 17.27 12.38
N ASN A 195 17.28 16.25 12.98
CA ASN A 195 18.49 16.35 13.76
C ASN A 195 19.78 16.21 12.92
N LYS A 196 19.70 16.28 11.59
CA LYS A 196 20.82 16.26 10.62
C LYS A 196 21.47 14.88 10.39
N THR A 197 20.86 13.76 10.78
CA THR A 197 21.27 12.47 10.23
C THR A 197 20.98 12.44 8.73
N ILE A 198 21.99 12.00 7.97
CA ILE A 198 21.89 11.82 6.51
C ILE A 198 22.26 10.39 6.21
N ILE A 199 21.46 9.72 5.40
CA ILE A 199 21.77 8.42 4.82
C ILE A 199 21.55 8.54 3.32
N ASP A 200 22.59 8.25 2.55
CA ASP A 200 22.57 8.24 1.09
C ASP A 200 23.16 6.93 0.59
N GLY A 201 22.41 6.20 -0.23
CA GLY A 201 22.86 4.91 -0.74
C GLY A 201 21.73 3.98 -1.15
N ASP A 202 22.05 2.70 -1.20
CA ASP A 202 21.11 1.62 -1.51
C ASP A 202 21.01 0.65 -0.32
N VAL A 203 19.80 0.13 -0.07
CA VAL A 203 19.54 -0.85 0.99
C VAL A 203 18.68 -1.97 0.46
N VAL A 204 19.01 -3.20 0.85
CA VAL A 204 18.20 -4.39 0.62
C VAL A 204 17.70 -4.91 1.95
N PHE A 205 16.39 -5.09 2.06
CA PHE A 205 15.73 -5.67 3.22
C PHE A 205 15.24 -7.07 2.88
N LYS A 206 15.56 -8.06 3.71
CA LYS A 206 15.05 -9.42 3.60
C LYS A 206 14.27 -9.81 4.84
N ASN A 207 13.18 -10.55 4.61
CA ASN A 207 12.29 -11.02 5.66
C ASN A 207 11.72 -9.92 6.56
N LEU A 208 11.46 -8.74 5.98
CA LEU A 208 11.04 -7.54 6.72
C LEU A 208 9.74 -7.78 7.52
N PHE A 209 8.80 -8.55 6.98
CA PHE A 209 7.52 -8.86 7.64
C PHE A 209 7.39 -10.33 8.09
N ASN A 210 8.45 -11.12 7.97
CA ASN A 210 8.42 -12.53 8.34
C ASN A 210 8.65 -12.73 9.84
N LYS A 211 7.61 -12.57 10.63
CA LYS A 211 7.64 -12.72 12.11
C LYS A 211 8.01 -14.12 12.59
N SER A 212 7.85 -15.17 11.76
CA SER A 212 8.03 -16.57 12.18
C SER A 212 9.49 -17.04 12.16
N LYS A 213 10.39 -16.35 11.44
CA LYS A 213 11.75 -16.84 11.23
C LYS A 213 12.83 -16.08 11.99
N ASN A 214 12.54 -14.92 12.56
CA ASN A 214 13.54 -14.05 13.21
C ASN A 214 14.82 -13.89 12.37
N THR A 215 14.65 -13.79 11.02
CA THR A 215 15.72 -13.80 10.02
C THR A 215 15.76 -12.50 9.23
N PHE A 216 15.37 -11.39 9.87
CA PHE A 216 15.49 -10.07 9.24
C PHE A 216 16.98 -9.81 8.89
N GLU A 217 17.22 -9.44 7.64
CA GLU A 217 18.53 -9.02 7.15
C GLU A 217 18.41 -7.65 6.49
N MET A 218 19.39 -6.80 6.74
CA MET A 218 19.55 -5.52 6.08
C MET A 218 20.97 -5.42 5.53
N LEU A 219 21.09 -5.24 4.21
CA LEU A 219 22.35 -5.05 3.52
C LEU A 219 22.36 -3.67 2.88
N GLY A 220 23.33 -2.84 3.22
CA GLY A 220 23.45 -1.49 2.71
C GLY A 220 24.75 -1.23 1.97
N SER A 221 24.67 -0.44 0.88
CA SER A 221 25.81 0.16 0.20
C SER A 221 25.61 1.67 0.23
N PHE A 222 26.43 2.36 1.00
CA PHE A 222 26.22 3.77 1.31
C PHE A 222 27.29 4.65 0.66
N ASN A 223 26.85 5.71 0.01
CA ASN A 223 27.73 6.80 -0.48
C ASN A 223 28.10 7.72 0.66
N SER A 224 27.16 7.96 1.58
CA SER A 224 27.35 8.81 2.75
C SER A 224 26.44 8.40 3.89
N ILE A 225 26.99 8.29 5.07
CA ILE A 225 26.27 8.21 6.34
C ILE A 225 26.87 9.23 7.29
N ALA A 226 26.02 10.11 7.81
CA ALA A 226 26.37 11.01 8.90
C ALA A 226 25.23 11.00 9.91
N SER A 227 25.54 10.81 11.17
CA SER A 227 24.55 10.84 12.25
C SER A 227 25.09 11.65 13.41
N ASN A 228 24.23 12.08 14.29
CA ASN A 228 24.59 12.74 15.53
C ASN A 228 24.13 11.93 16.74
N TYR A 229 24.73 12.27 17.90
CA TYR A 229 24.47 11.57 19.14
C TYR A 229 22.98 11.56 19.52
N LYS A 230 22.26 12.64 19.22
CA LYS A 230 20.84 12.77 19.58
C LYS A 230 19.95 11.79 18.79
N ASP A 231 20.21 11.61 17.50
CA ASP A 231 19.49 10.62 16.69
C ASP A 231 19.83 9.18 17.11
N LEU A 232 21.11 8.91 17.43
CA LEU A 232 21.54 7.58 17.87
C LEU A 232 20.98 7.16 19.24
N THR A 233 20.66 8.10 20.11
CA THR A 233 20.14 7.82 21.45
C THR A 233 18.61 7.82 21.53
N SER A 234 17.94 8.17 20.44
CA SER A 234 16.47 8.22 20.36
C SER A 234 15.87 7.09 19.51
N LEU A 235 16.73 6.12 19.10
CA LEU A 235 16.30 4.87 18.45
C LEU A 235 15.87 3.83 19.47
#